data_0106c989683dbfa87460eeb81a6ac880
#
_entry.id   0106c989683dbfa87460eeb81a6ac880
#
_cell.length_a   1.000
_cell.length_b   1.000
_cell.length_c   1.000
_cell.angle_alpha   90.00
_cell.angle_beta   90.00
_cell.angle_gamma   90.00
#
_symmetry.space_group_name_H-M   'P 1'
#
loop_
_entity.id
_entity.type
_entity.pdbx_description
1 polymer ?
#
loop_
_entity_poly.entity_id
_entity_poly.type
_entity_poly.pdbx_seq_one_letter_code
_entity_poly.pdbx_strand_id
1 'polypeptide(L)'
;SAYLDKKALQELKEGTQGKFGGLGIEVGTEDGYVKVISPIEDTPAYRAGIKPGDLITKLDGVSVKDMTLDAAVKKMRGDPNTKITLTIARKNVNKPIVITLVREEIQVKSVKSKMIEPGYAWLRVSMFQEPTVEDLVTHISKLYAKNPKIKGVVLDLRNDPGGILPGAI
;
A
#
# COMPACT_ATOMS: atom_id res chain seq x y z
N SER A 1 -24.66 -4.55 20.28
CA SER A 1 -23.21 -4.30 20.43
C SER A 1 -22.49 -5.21 19.45
N ALA A 2 -21.83 -4.62 18.48
CA ALA A 2 -21.00 -5.38 17.55
C ALA A 2 -19.77 -5.93 18.29
N TYR A 3 -19.75 -7.23 18.51
CA TYR A 3 -18.60 -7.91 19.08
C TYR A 3 -17.60 -8.15 17.94
N LEU A 4 -16.54 -7.36 17.92
CA LEU A 4 -15.42 -7.61 17.00
C LEU A 4 -14.57 -8.76 17.56
N ASP A 5 -14.37 -9.82 16.78
CA ASP A 5 -13.41 -10.85 17.15
C ASP A 5 -11.96 -10.29 17.08
N LYS A 6 -11.00 -11.03 17.63
CA LYS A 6 -9.59 -10.58 17.65
C LYS A 6 -9.07 -10.23 16.26
N LYS A 7 -9.54 -10.94 15.24
CA LYS A 7 -9.10 -10.76 13.86
C LYS A 7 -9.67 -9.48 13.26
N ALA A 8 -10.98 -9.24 13.42
CA ALA A 8 -11.64 -8.02 12.97
C ALA A 8 -11.07 -6.77 13.67
N LEU A 9 -10.74 -6.90 14.97
CA LEU A 9 -10.09 -5.83 15.71
C LEU A 9 -8.67 -5.54 15.19
N GLN A 10 -7.91 -6.57 14.82
CA GLN A 10 -6.58 -6.41 14.25
C GLN A 10 -6.64 -5.77 12.87
N GLU A 11 -7.54 -6.23 11.99
CA GLU A 11 -7.77 -5.64 10.67
C GLU A 11 -8.18 -4.16 10.77
N LEU A 12 -9.03 -3.81 11.76
CA LEU A 12 -9.41 -2.44 12.04
C LEU A 12 -8.20 -1.59 12.50
N LYS A 13 -7.37 -2.12 13.40
CA LYS A 13 -6.15 -1.44 13.86
C LYS A 13 -5.15 -1.24 12.72
N GLU A 14 -4.91 -2.24 11.90
CA GLU A 14 -4.02 -2.15 10.73
C GLU A 14 -4.51 -1.07 9.76
N GLY A 15 -5.82 -1.01 9.49
CA GLY A 15 -6.42 0.02 8.65
C GLY A 15 -6.27 1.44 9.19
N THR A 16 -6.42 1.63 10.50
CA THR A 16 -6.32 2.95 11.14
C THR A 16 -4.89 3.37 11.42
N GLN A 17 -4.00 2.45 11.72
CA GLN A 17 -2.57 2.72 11.92
C GLN A 17 -1.79 2.86 10.61
N GLY A 18 -2.35 2.35 9.50
CA GLY A 18 -1.69 2.35 8.20
C GLY A 18 -0.48 1.42 8.11
N LYS A 19 -0.41 0.41 9.01
CA LYS A 19 0.69 -0.55 9.10
C LYS A 19 0.17 -1.98 9.04
N PHE A 20 0.84 -2.83 8.29
CA PHE A 20 0.58 -4.28 8.24
C PHE A 20 1.84 -5.04 7.81
N GLY A 21 1.94 -6.31 8.22
CA GLY A 21 3.00 -7.21 7.75
C GLY A 21 2.66 -7.78 6.38
N GLY A 22 3.55 -7.61 5.40
CA GLY A 22 3.31 -8.08 4.04
C GLY A 22 4.43 -7.76 3.06
N LEU A 23 4.08 -7.64 1.78
CA LEU A 23 5.01 -7.49 0.67
C LEU A 23 5.01 -6.10 0.04
N GLY A 24 3.94 -5.34 0.24
CA GLY A 24 3.79 -4.01 -0.35
C GLY A 24 3.36 -4.02 -1.81
N ILE A 25 2.26 -4.70 -2.12
CA ILE A 25 1.71 -4.81 -3.46
C ILE A 25 0.23 -4.42 -3.44
N GLU A 26 -0.15 -3.50 -4.32
CA GLU A 26 -1.57 -3.33 -4.68
C GLU A 26 -1.94 -4.41 -5.69
N VAL A 27 -3.01 -5.13 -5.42
CA VAL A 27 -3.44 -6.27 -6.23
C VAL A 27 -4.88 -6.20 -6.67
N GLY A 28 -5.17 -6.85 -7.79
CA GLY A 28 -6.50 -7.12 -8.31
C GLY A 28 -6.57 -8.55 -8.82
N THR A 29 -7.58 -8.84 -9.64
CA THR A 29 -7.71 -10.16 -10.29
C THR A 29 -7.71 -10.02 -11.80
N GLU A 30 -7.11 -10.99 -12.47
CA GLU A 30 -7.17 -11.17 -13.92
C GLU A 30 -7.03 -12.64 -14.26
N ASP A 31 -7.97 -13.18 -15.06
CA ASP A 31 -7.97 -14.58 -15.52
C ASP A 31 -7.84 -15.62 -14.40
N GLY A 32 -8.38 -15.33 -13.23
CA GLY A 32 -8.30 -16.20 -12.05
C GLY A 32 -6.98 -16.14 -11.29
N TYR A 33 -6.07 -15.27 -11.70
CA TYR A 33 -4.81 -15.01 -11.01
C TYR A 33 -4.84 -13.68 -10.26
N VAL A 34 -3.86 -13.48 -9.39
CA VAL A 34 -3.66 -12.21 -8.69
C VAL A 34 -2.83 -11.30 -9.58
N LYS A 35 -3.42 -10.20 -10.01
CA LYS A 35 -2.73 -9.19 -10.82
C LYS A 35 -2.06 -8.14 -9.95
N VAL A 36 -0.80 -7.88 -10.21
CA VAL A 36 -0.09 -6.73 -9.63
C VAL A 36 -0.57 -5.45 -10.30
N ILE A 37 -1.24 -4.60 -9.56
CA ILE A 37 -1.60 -3.26 -10.03
C ILE A 37 -0.38 -2.37 -9.92
N SER A 38 0.23 -2.31 -8.74
CA SER A 38 1.47 -1.56 -8.51
C SER A 38 2.19 -2.07 -7.26
N PRO A 39 3.52 -2.25 -7.28
CA PRO A 39 4.29 -2.39 -6.06
C PRO A 39 4.43 -1.02 -5.38
N ILE A 40 4.41 -1.02 -4.06
CA ILE A 40 4.60 0.19 -3.24
C ILE A 40 6.10 0.44 -3.09
N GLU A 41 6.55 1.68 -3.27
CA GLU A 41 7.96 2.06 -3.09
C GLU A 41 8.47 1.69 -1.69
N ASP A 42 9.77 1.38 -1.60
CA ASP A 42 10.47 0.99 -0.36
C ASP A 42 9.91 -0.28 0.31
N THR A 43 9.33 -1.18 -0.44
CA THR A 43 8.81 -2.44 0.05
C THR A 43 9.56 -3.64 -0.52
N PRO A 44 9.43 -4.85 0.08
CA PRO A 44 10.05 -6.05 -0.44
C PRO A 44 9.73 -6.32 -1.92
N ALA A 45 8.47 -6.15 -2.32
CA ALA A 45 8.05 -6.37 -3.70
C ALA A 45 8.70 -5.38 -4.67
N TYR A 46 8.77 -4.12 -4.31
CA TYR A 46 9.40 -3.09 -5.13
C TYR A 46 10.89 -3.37 -5.31
N ARG A 47 11.60 -3.67 -4.21
CA ARG A 47 13.05 -3.98 -4.26
C ARG A 47 13.36 -5.26 -5.04
N ALA A 48 12.46 -6.22 -5.05
CA ALA A 48 12.61 -7.47 -5.80
C ALA A 48 12.31 -7.34 -7.29
N GLY A 49 11.87 -6.17 -7.75
CA GLY A 49 11.60 -5.92 -9.17
C GLY A 49 10.26 -6.47 -9.65
N ILE A 50 9.29 -6.64 -8.77
CA ILE A 50 7.90 -6.91 -9.16
C ILE A 50 7.36 -5.69 -9.90
N LYS A 51 6.67 -5.92 -11.01
CA LYS A 51 6.20 -4.86 -11.92
C LYS A 51 4.69 -4.82 -12.04
N PRO A 52 4.11 -3.63 -12.32
CA PRO A 52 2.70 -3.53 -12.71
C PRO A 52 2.39 -4.46 -13.88
N GLY A 53 1.26 -5.15 -13.80
CA GLY A 53 0.82 -6.11 -14.81
C GLY A 53 1.33 -7.54 -14.62
N ASP A 54 2.25 -7.79 -13.71
CA ASP A 54 2.65 -9.14 -13.35
C ASP A 54 1.46 -9.94 -12.81
N LEU A 55 1.35 -11.22 -13.18
CA LEU A 55 0.36 -12.13 -12.64
C LEU A 55 1.01 -13.08 -11.64
N ILE A 56 0.57 -13.05 -10.40
CA ILE A 56 0.99 -14.01 -9.39
C ILE A 56 0.14 -15.26 -9.59
N THR A 57 0.78 -16.35 -9.98
CA THR A 57 0.11 -17.63 -10.32
C THR A 57 0.16 -18.62 -9.19
N LYS A 58 1.20 -18.54 -8.34
CA LYS A 58 1.37 -19.44 -7.17
C LYS A 58 1.90 -18.67 -5.97
N LEU A 59 1.50 -19.13 -4.79
CA LEU A 59 2.03 -18.71 -3.49
C LEU A 59 2.57 -19.96 -2.79
N ASP A 60 3.87 -19.96 -2.47
CA ASP A 60 4.58 -21.13 -1.90
C ASP A 60 4.32 -22.43 -2.69
N GLY A 61 4.32 -22.33 -4.01
CA GLY A 61 4.07 -23.45 -4.90
C GLY A 61 2.60 -23.86 -5.07
N VAL A 62 1.67 -23.24 -4.36
CA VAL A 62 0.23 -23.52 -4.45
C VAL A 62 -0.43 -22.53 -5.42
N SER A 63 -1.19 -23.06 -6.40
CA SER A 63 -1.91 -22.23 -7.37
C SER A 63 -2.92 -21.31 -6.67
N VAL A 64 -2.96 -20.05 -7.12
CA VAL A 64 -3.95 -19.07 -6.63
C VAL A 64 -5.29 -19.18 -7.37
N LYS A 65 -5.39 -19.99 -8.42
CA LYS A 65 -6.54 -20.03 -9.32
C LYS A 65 -7.86 -20.42 -8.65
N ASP A 66 -7.77 -21.28 -7.61
CA ASP A 66 -8.92 -21.73 -6.83
C ASP A 66 -9.12 -20.91 -5.54
N MET A 67 -8.35 -19.83 -5.37
CA MET A 67 -8.47 -18.94 -4.22
C MET A 67 -9.28 -17.70 -4.58
N THR A 68 -10.02 -17.17 -3.61
CA THR A 68 -10.53 -15.81 -3.69
C THR A 68 -9.35 -14.81 -3.58
N LEU A 69 -9.52 -13.60 -4.10
CA LEU A 69 -8.51 -12.55 -3.93
C LEU A 69 -8.20 -12.32 -2.44
N ASP A 70 -9.22 -12.30 -1.61
CA ASP A 70 -9.08 -12.13 -0.16
C ASP A 70 -8.25 -13.24 0.48
N ALA A 71 -8.49 -14.49 0.09
CA ALA A 71 -7.70 -15.63 0.57
C ALA A 71 -6.23 -15.55 0.12
N ALA A 72 -5.98 -15.14 -1.12
CA ALA A 72 -4.63 -14.93 -1.63
C ALA A 72 -3.92 -13.80 -0.89
N VAL A 73 -4.58 -12.67 -0.67
CA VAL A 73 -4.04 -11.54 0.10
C VAL A 73 -3.70 -11.94 1.53
N LYS A 74 -4.55 -12.72 2.19
CA LYS A 74 -4.27 -13.26 3.54
C LYS A 74 -3.02 -14.12 3.59
N LYS A 75 -2.78 -14.93 2.55
CA LYS A 75 -1.54 -15.72 2.43
C LYS A 75 -0.31 -14.86 2.13
N MET A 76 -0.47 -13.79 1.38
CA MET A 76 0.61 -12.85 1.08
C MET A 76 1.01 -12.04 2.32
N ARG A 77 0.05 -11.70 3.18
CA ARG A 77 0.30 -11.09 4.49
C ARG A 77 0.88 -12.11 5.48
N GLY A 78 1.47 -11.63 6.53
CA GLY A 78 1.99 -12.43 7.62
C GLY A 78 2.97 -11.64 8.48
N ASP A 79 3.51 -12.30 9.48
CA ASP A 79 4.45 -11.66 10.40
C ASP A 79 5.69 -11.14 9.67
N PRO A 80 6.21 -9.96 10.05
CA PRO A 80 7.49 -9.47 9.55
C PRO A 80 8.61 -10.51 9.74
N ASN A 81 9.59 -10.50 8.84
CA ASN A 81 10.72 -11.42 8.78
C ASN A 81 10.38 -12.87 8.41
N THR A 82 9.15 -13.17 8.02
CA THR A 82 8.78 -14.47 7.44
C THR A 82 8.88 -14.45 5.92
N LYS A 83 9.16 -15.60 5.32
CA LYS A 83 9.36 -15.73 3.87
C LYS A 83 8.10 -16.22 3.16
N ILE A 84 7.95 -15.79 1.92
CA ILE A 84 6.97 -16.31 0.97
C ILE A 84 7.59 -16.37 -0.42
N THR A 85 7.29 -17.41 -1.17
CA THR A 85 7.73 -17.56 -2.55
C THR A 85 6.58 -17.30 -3.50
N LEU A 86 6.77 -16.35 -4.41
CA LEU A 86 5.82 -16.00 -5.47
C LEU A 86 6.27 -16.61 -6.78
N THR A 87 5.35 -17.21 -7.52
CA THR A 87 5.54 -17.55 -8.93
C THR A 87 4.77 -16.55 -9.77
N ILE A 88 5.46 -15.90 -10.69
CA ILE A 88 4.95 -14.78 -11.47
C ILE A 88 5.02 -15.11 -12.96
N ALA A 89 3.92 -14.84 -13.67
CA ALA A 89 3.91 -14.76 -15.12
C ALA A 89 3.99 -13.29 -15.55
N ARG A 90 4.97 -12.98 -16.37
CA ARG A 90 5.21 -11.63 -16.90
C ARG A 90 5.04 -11.60 -18.40
N LYS A 91 4.39 -10.57 -18.91
CA LYS A 91 4.24 -10.35 -20.36
C LYS A 91 5.61 -10.30 -21.04
N ASN A 92 5.72 -10.98 -22.18
CA ASN A 92 6.97 -11.12 -22.97
C ASN A 92 8.11 -11.90 -22.28
N VAL A 93 7.80 -12.62 -21.21
CA VAL A 93 8.74 -13.53 -20.56
C VAL A 93 8.16 -14.95 -20.62
N ASN A 94 8.83 -15.86 -21.32
CA ASN A 94 8.30 -17.20 -21.60
C ASN A 94 8.36 -18.15 -20.40
N LYS A 95 9.22 -17.88 -19.44
CA LYS A 95 9.42 -18.75 -18.27
C LYS A 95 8.80 -18.09 -17.01
N PRO A 96 8.20 -18.88 -16.13
CA PRO A 96 7.76 -18.36 -14.83
C PRO A 96 8.93 -17.78 -14.05
N ILE A 97 8.68 -16.65 -13.39
CA ILE A 97 9.66 -16.00 -12.52
C ILE A 97 9.33 -16.42 -11.09
N VAL A 98 10.27 -17.04 -10.42
CA VAL A 98 10.13 -17.45 -9.01
C VAL A 98 10.92 -16.51 -8.13
N ILE A 99 10.26 -15.81 -7.21
CA ILE A 99 10.87 -14.82 -6.32
C ILE A 99 10.50 -15.16 -4.88
N THR A 100 11.50 -15.28 -4.02
CA THR A 100 11.30 -15.40 -2.58
C THR A 100 11.46 -14.04 -1.94
N LEU A 101 10.42 -13.59 -1.20
CA LEU A 101 10.38 -12.33 -0.49
C LEU A 101 10.35 -12.56 1.01
N VAL A 102 10.90 -11.62 1.75
CA VAL A 102 10.77 -11.54 3.19
C VAL A 102 9.73 -10.49 3.52
N ARG A 103 8.69 -10.86 4.27
CA ARG A 103 7.67 -9.91 4.70
C ARG A 103 8.26 -8.85 5.62
N GLU A 104 7.77 -7.65 5.47
CA GLU A 104 8.14 -6.51 6.32
C GLU A 104 6.87 -5.82 6.83
N GLU A 105 7.02 -4.98 7.83
CA GLU A 105 5.98 -4.03 8.20
C GLU A 105 5.82 -3.01 7.08
N ILE A 106 4.63 -2.97 6.46
CA ILE A 106 4.30 -2.04 5.39
C ILE A 106 3.52 -0.87 5.98
N GLN A 107 3.99 0.34 5.70
CA GLN A 107 3.30 1.58 6.04
C GLN A 107 2.72 2.19 4.78
N VAL A 108 1.39 2.30 4.73
CA VAL A 108 0.69 2.98 3.63
C VAL A 108 0.70 4.48 3.92
N LYS A 109 1.32 5.26 3.03
CA LYS A 109 1.37 6.72 3.17
C LYS A 109 0.02 7.33 2.80
N SER A 110 -0.65 7.94 3.78
CA SER A 110 -1.94 8.63 3.59
C SER A 110 -1.80 10.05 3.06
N VAL A 111 -0.60 10.63 3.10
CA VAL A 111 -0.33 12.00 2.63
C VAL A 111 0.67 11.97 1.48
N LYS A 112 0.33 12.67 0.40
CA LYS A 112 1.21 12.93 -0.74
C LYS A 112 1.24 14.43 -1.04
N SER A 113 2.38 14.93 -1.51
CA SER A 113 2.51 16.34 -1.87
C SER A 113 3.44 16.54 -3.06
N LYS A 114 3.18 17.58 -3.83
CA LYS A 114 4.05 18.05 -4.93
C LYS A 114 3.83 19.51 -5.20
N MET A 115 4.82 20.18 -5.82
CA MET A 115 4.61 21.49 -6.44
C MET A 115 3.90 21.31 -7.78
N ILE A 116 2.82 22.06 -8.00
CA ILE A 116 2.06 22.05 -9.27
C ILE A 116 2.60 23.12 -10.21
N GLU A 117 2.78 24.35 -9.65
CA GLU A 117 3.29 25.53 -10.33
C GLU A 117 4.22 26.30 -9.39
N PRO A 118 5.06 27.20 -9.89
CA PRO A 118 5.84 28.06 -9.02
C PRO A 118 4.95 28.83 -8.03
N GLY A 119 5.09 28.53 -6.75
CA GLY A 119 4.33 29.15 -5.67
C GLY A 119 3.04 28.42 -5.27
N TYR A 120 2.67 27.31 -5.93
CA TYR A 120 1.49 26.53 -5.56
C TYR A 120 1.85 25.07 -5.30
N ALA A 121 1.43 24.54 -4.16
CA ALA A 121 1.61 23.16 -3.76
C ALA A 121 0.28 22.39 -3.78
N TRP A 122 0.36 21.10 -4.05
CA TRP A 122 -0.75 20.18 -3.97
C TRP A 122 -0.46 19.14 -2.88
N LEU A 123 -1.42 18.97 -1.97
CA LEU A 123 -1.41 17.96 -0.93
C LEU A 123 -2.63 17.07 -1.09
N ARG A 124 -2.43 15.77 -1.06
CA ARG A 124 -3.51 14.79 -1.05
C ARG A 124 -3.48 14.00 0.25
N VAL A 125 -4.64 13.93 0.90
CA VAL A 125 -4.91 13.03 2.02
C VAL A 125 -5.88 11.98 1.53
N SER A 126 -5.43 10.72 1.48
CA SER A 126 -6.22 9.60 0.95
C SER A 126 -7.01 8.85 2.03
N MET A 127 -6.64 9.02 3.30
CA MET A 127 -7.31 8.42 4.46
C MET A 127 -6.80 9.10 5.73
N PHE A 128 -7.66 9.24 6.75
CA PHE A 128 -7.25 9.72 8.06
C PHE A 128 -6.82 8.57 8.96
N GLN A 129 -5.50 8.35 9.05
CA GLN A 129 -4.84 7.37 9.90
C GLN A 129 -4.18 8.07 11.09
N GLU A 130 -3.70 7.31 12.09
CA GLU A 130 -2.97 7.87 13.24
C GLU A 130 -1.85 8.85 12.84
N PRO A 131 -0.95 8.51 11.89
CA PRO A 131 0.16 9.39 11.51
C PRO A 131 -0.23 10.50 10.53
N THR A 132 -1.49 10.59 10.06
CA THR A 132 -1.88 11.50 8.97
C THR A 132 -1.61 12.97 9.29
N VAL A 133 -1.91 13.41 10.52
CA VAL A 133 -1.69 14.81 10.92
C VAL A 133 -0.20 15.14 10.98
N GLU A 134 0.61 14.27 11.57
CA GLU A 134 2.06 14.44 11.65
C GLU A 134 2.71 14.42 10.26
N ASP A 135 2.26 13.51 9.41
CA ASP A 135 2.71 13.40 8.02
C ASP A 135 2.34 14.66 7.22
N LEU A 136 1.12 15.18 7.41
CA LEU A 136 0.67 16.41 6.76
C LEU A 136 1.53 17.61 7.17
N VAL A 137 1.79 17.78 8.46
CA VAL A 137 2.67 18.84 8.99
C VAL A 137 4.08 18.69 8.41
N THR A 138 4.59 17.48 8.36
CA THR A 138 5.93 17.19 7.80
C THR A 138 6.00 17.55 6.31
N HIS A 139 4.99 17.18 5.52
CA HIS A 139 4.92 17.52 4.08
C HIS A 139 4.85 19.01 3.86
N ILE A 140 4.01 19.72 4.61
CA ILE A 140 3.88 21.18 4.54
C ILE A 140 5.22 21.83 4.90
N SER A 141 5.84 21.44 5.99
CA SER A 141 7.13 22.01 6.43
C SER A 141 8.23 21.81 5.39
N LYS A 142 8.31 20.64 4.77
CA LYS A 142 9.28 20.36 3.70
C LYS A 142 9.02 21.19 2.44
N LEU A 143 7.76 21.40 2.08
CA LEU A 143 7.40 22.22 0.93
C LEU A 143 7.81 23.67 1.13
N TYR A 144 7.52 24.24 2.32
CA TYR A 144 7.93 25.62 2.66
C TYR A 144 9.44 25.77 2.76
N ALA A 145 10.15 24.79 3.33
CA ALA A 145 11.60 24.82 3.42
C ALA A 145 12.28 24.86 2.04
N LYS A 146 11.73 24.12 1.07
CA LYS A 146 12.25 24.08 -0.30
C LYS A 146 11.75 25.27 -1.15
N ASN A 147 10.60 25.81 -0.84
CA ASN A 147 9.94 26.85 -1.61
C ASN A 147 9.35 27.94 -0.68
N PRO A 148 10.18 28.85 -0.14
CA PRO A 148 9.73 29.85 0.83
C PRO A 148 8.67 30.82 0.28
N LYS A 149 8.49 30.87 -1.04
CA LYS A 149 7.54 31.76 -1.73
C LYS A 149 6.23 31.06 -2.11
N ILE A 150 5.83 30.02 -1.39
CA ILE A 150 4.52 29.38 -1.62
C ILE A 150 3.41 30.40 -1.36
N LYS A 151 2.53 30.55 -2.37
CA LYS A 151 1.39 31.49 -2.37
C LYS A 151 0.08 30.78 -1.99
N GLY A 152 -0.01 29.49 -2.21
CA GLY A 152 -1.20 28.71 -1.94
C GLY A 152 -0.97 27.22 -1.93
N VAL A 153 -1.88 26.51 -1.25
CA VAL A 153 -1.88 25.05 -1.15
C VAL A 153 -3.27 24.54 -1.55
N VAL A 154 -3.30 23.57 -2.45
CA VAL A 154 -4.52 22.84 -2.83
C VAL A 154 -4.57 21.57 -2.00
N LEU A 155 -5.60 21.42 -1.18
CA LEU A 155 -5.85 20.21 -0.41
C LEU A 155 -6.83 19.32 -1.20
N ASP A 156 -6.37 18.12 -1.56
CA ASP A 156 -7.14 17.13 -2.30
C ASP A 156 -7.61 16.01 -1.36
N LEU A 157 -8.91 15.97 -1.12
CA LEU A 157 -9.58 14.96 -0.30
C LEU A 157 -10.47 14.01 -1.13
N ARG A 158 -10.31 13.99 -2.44
CA ARG A 158 -11.12 13.13 -3.31
C ARG A 158 -10.84 11.66 -3.03
N ASN A 159 -11.93 10.90 -2.92
CA ASN A 159 -11.93 9.47 -2.60
C ASN A 159 -11.35 9.16 -1.19
N ASP A 160 -11.35 10.13 -0.30
CA ASP A 160 -11.04 9.91 1.11
C ASP A 160 -12.28 9.34 1.80
N PRO A 161 -12.25 8.09 2.30
CA PRO A 161 -13.39 7.49 3.02
C PRO A 161 -13.53 8.00 4.45
N GLY A 162 -12.66 8.92 4.88
CA GLY A 162 -12.55 9.36 6.26
C GLY A 162 -11.49 8.60 7.04
N GLY A 163 -11.76 8.26 8.28
CA GLY A 163 -10.84 7.57 9.17
C GLY A 163 -11.09 7.88 10.64
N ILE A 164 -10.02 7.94 11.43
CA ILE A 164 -10.13 8.24 12.85
C ILE A 164 -10.36 9.74 13.10
N LEU A 165 -11.31 10.06 13.97
CA LEU A 165 -11.66 11.44 14.34
C LEU A 165 -10.47 12.29 14.82
N PRO A 166 -9.56 11.80 15.68
CA PRO A 166 -8.39 12.58 16.08
C PRO A 166 -7.46 12.97 14.94
N GLY A 167 -7.51 12.25 13.81
CA GLY A 167 -6.77 12.58 12.60
C GLY A 167 -7.47 13.59 11.69
N ALA A 168 -8.75 13.88 11.94
CA ALA A 168 -9.57 14.77 11.12
C ALA A 168 -9.84 16.14 11.78
N ILE A 169 -9.60 16.26 13.08
CA ILE A 169 -9.74 17.46 13.88
C ILE A 169 -8.37 17.99 14.23
#